data_f9d630df712b05dd7b81bc84ad6ed15d
#
_entry.id   f9d630df712b05dd7b81bc84ad6ed15d
#
_cell.length_a   1.000
_cell.length_b   1.000
_cell.length_c   1.000
_cell.angle_alpha   90.00
_cell.angle_beta   90.00
_cell.angle_gamma   90.00
#
_symmetry.space_group_name_H-M   'P 1'
#
loop_
_entity.id
_entity.type
_entity.pdbx_description
1 polymer ?
#
loop_
_entity_poly.entity_id
_entity_poly.type
_entity_poly.pdbx_seq_one_letter_code
_entity_poly.pdbx_strand_id
1 'polypeptide(L)'
;MGFLDDVDLSLRLSAEQEAAELERLGRRLLQLRLTAGGLLGSRRLGPPLCVLMEGWDAAGKGGAIKRLVAPLDARHVRVATFGAPTPDEQRHHFLHRFVAALPGWGGMAVMDRTWYGRVLVERVEGYATTAEWTRAYGEIEQFERIHAEEGMIFLKIWLHISDAEQLKRFEKRGRDPLKSWKLTDEDWRNREKRAAYLAACEDMFEHTSSGWAPWRIVAAESKSYARVEVMRLAVDALEDGLRRADVPIPEPV
;
A
#
# COMPACT_ATOMS: atom_id res chain seq x y z
N MET A 1 5.20 19.43 13.95
CA MET A 1 4.08 18.49 14.04
C MET A 1 4.25 17.57 12.84
N GLY A 2 4.47 16.31 13.07
CA GLY A 2 4.74 15.35 11.99
C GLY A 2 3.46 14.86 11.32
N PHE A 3 3.55 14.29 10.15
CA PHE A 3 2.40 13.70 9.41
C PHE A 3 1.67 12.62 10.22
N LEU A 4 2.42 11.89 11.07
CA LEU A 4 1.85 10.81 11.88
C LEU A 4 1.23 11.28 13.19
N ASP A 5 1.55 12.49 13.67
CA ASP A 5 1.01 13.05 14.91
C ASP A 5 -0.47 13.41 14.80
N ASP A 6 -0.94 13.75 13.59
CA ASP A 6 -2.32 14.20 13.34
C ASP A 6 -3.29 13.02 13.06
N VAL A 7 -2.82 11.78 13.11
CA VAL A 7 -3.65 10.61 12.79
C VAL A 7 -4.56 10.25 13.96
N ASP A 8 -5.88 10.32 13.75
CA ASP A 8 -6.86 9.90 14.75
C ASP A 8 -6.88 8.36 14.89
N LEU A 9 -6.15 7.86 15.86
CA LEU A 9 -6.10 6.43 16.19
C LEU A 9 -7.33 5.93 16.96
N SER A 10 -8.30 6.78 17.27
CA SER A 10 -9.54 6.38 17.94
C SER A 10 -10.60 5.77 16.99
N LEU A 11 -10.43 5.93 15.69
CA LEU A 11 -11.37 5.49 14.67
C LEU A 11 -11.62 3.96 14.73
N ARG A 12 -12.90 3.58 14.77
CA ARG A 12 -13.34 2.18 14.93
C ARG A 12 -14.56 1.91 14.06
N LEU A 13 -14.72 0.66 13.67
CA LEU A 13 -15.97 0.13 13.11
C LEU A 13 -16.37 -1.15 13.87
N SER A 14 -17.66 -1.37 14.05
CA SER A 14 -18.17 -2.66 14.53
C SER A 14 -17.97 -3.75 13.47
N ALA A 15 -18.10 -5.02 13.86
CA ALA A 15 -18.02 -6.13 12.92
C ALA A 15 -19.13 -6.08 11.85
N GLU A 16 -20.32 -5.61 12.22
CA GLU A 16 -21.45 -5.45 11.33
C GLU A 16 -21.21 -4.32 10.33
N GLN A 17 -20.68 -3.17 10.81
CA GLN A 17 -20.30 -2.06 9.95
C GLN A 17 -19.18 -2.46 8.98
N GLU A 18 -18.14 -3.16 9.47
CA GLU A 18 -17.07 -3.70 8.61
C GLU A 18 -17.65 -4.59 7.51
N ALA A 19 -18.54 -5.52 7.86
CA ALA A 19 -19.12 -6.47 6.90
C ALA A 19 -19.94 -5.75 5.82
N ALA A 20 -20.85 -4.85 6.24
CA ALA A 20 -21.70 -4.10 5.32
C ALA A 20 -20.89 -3.21 4.36
N GLU A 21 -19.90 -2.46 4.90
CA GLU A 21 -19.08 -1.59 4.09
C GLU A 21 -18.15 -2.36 3.13
N LEU A 22 -17.56 -3.47 3.58
CA LEU A 22 -16.73 -4.31 2.72
C LEU A 22 -17.55 -4.95 1.59
N GLU A 23 -18.80 -5.33 1.85
CA GLU A 23 -19.69 -5.85 0.82
C GLU A 23 -20.02 -4.75 -0.22
N ARG A 24 -20.49 -3.60 0.24
CA ARG A 24 -20.84 -2.47 -0.63
C ARG A 24 -19.66 -1.99 -1.46
N LEU A 25 -18.53 -1.69 -0.82
CA LEU A 25 -17.31 -1.21 -1.49
C LEU A 25 -16.69 -2.29 -2.36
N GLY A 26 -16.76 -3.55 -1.96
CA GLY A 26 -16.25 -4.69 -2.74
C GLY A 26 -17.01 -4.86 -4.06
N ARG A 27 -18.33 -4.75 -4.05
CA ARG A 27 -19.14 -4.75 -5.29
C ARG A 27 -18.78 -3.58 -6.19
N ARG A 28 -18.63 -2.39 -5.62
CA ARG A 28 -18.22 -1.20 -6.36
C ARG A 28 -16.83 -1.34 -6.96
N LEU A 29 -15.86 -1.82 -6.18
CA LEU A 29 -14.49 -2.05 -6.67
C LEU A 29 -14.46 -3.07 -7.81
N LEU A 30 -15.22 -4.16 -7.70
CA LEU A 30 -15.34 -5.15 -8.77
C LEU A 30 -15.91 -4.52 -10.04
N GLN A 31 -17.00 -3.75 -9.92
CA GLN A 31 -17.60 -3.06 -11.06
C GLN A 31 -16.61 -2.13 -11.77
N LEU A 32 -15.88 -1.32 -11.00
CA LEU A 32 -14.87 -0.40 -11.55
C LEU A 32 -13.68 -1.14 -12.17
N ARG A 33 -13.26 -2.26 -11.57
CA ARG A 33 -12.22 -3.12 -12.14
C ARG A 33 -12.61 -3.75 -13.48
N LEU A 34 -13.85 -4.23 -13.58
CA LEU A 34 -14.38 -4.76 -14.85
C LEU A 34 -14.46 -3.64 -15.90
N THR A 35 -14.84 -2.43 -15.49
CA THR A 35 -14.86 -1.26 -16.38
C THR A 35 -13.45 -0.90 -16.85
N ALA A 36 -12.48 -0.78 -15.94
CA ALA A 36 -11.09 -0.50 -16.28
C ALA A 36 -10.49 -1.61 -17.15
N GLY A 37 -10.87 -2.87 -16.92
CA GLY A 37 -10.44 -4.02 -17.74
C GLY A 37 -11.13 -4.13 -19.10
N GLY A 38 -12.01 -3.19 -19.46
CA GLY A 38 -12.76 -3.24 -20.74
C GLY A 38 -13.79 -4.37 -20.82
N LEU A 39 -14.18 -4.95 -19.68
CA LEU A 39 -15.14 -6.05 -19.59
C LEU A 39 -16.57 -5.57 -19.34
N LEU A 40 -16.70 -4.34 -18.85
CA LEU A 40 -17.98 -3.68 -18.58
C LEU A 40 -18.00 -2.27 -19.19
N GLY A 41 -19.17 -1.78 -19.59
CA GLY A 41 -19.35 -0.43 -20.11
C GLY A 41 -18.78 -0.23 -21.52
N SER A 42 -17.91 0.76 -21.71
CA SER A 42 -17.41 1.19 -23.03
C SER A 42 -16.50 0.18 -23.74
N ARG A 43 -16.08 -0.88 -23.08
CA ARG A 43 -15.10 -1.88 -23.54
C ARG A 43 -13.71 -1.31 -23.89
N ARG A 44 -13.43 -0.08 -23.51
CA ARG A 44 -12.08 0.53 -23.58
C ARG A 44 -11.29 0.14 -22.33
N LEU A 45 -10.01 -0.11 -22.49
CA LEU A 45 -9.12 -0.29 -21.34
C LEU A 45 -8.97 1.03 -20.59
N GLY A 46 -9.15 0.98 -19.31
CA GLY A 46 -8.91 2.11 -18.40
C GLY A 46 -7.49 2.12 -17.86
N PRO A 47 -7.14 3.15 -17.07
CA PRO A 47 -5.82 3.30 -16.48
C PRO A 47 -5.50 2.15 -15.52
N PRO A 48 -4.20 1.75 -15.45
CA PRO A 48 -3.77 0.74 -14.50
C PRO A 48 -3.76 1.30 -13.07
N LEU A 49 -4.13 0.47 -12.08
CA LEU A 49 -4.07 0.82 -10.66
C LEU A 49 -2.94 0.05 -9.97
N CYS A 50 -1.98 0.78 -9.42
CA CYS A 50 -0.89 0.25 -8.60
C CYS A 50 -1.06 0.69 -7.15
N VAL A 51 -1.43 -0.25 -6.26
CA VAL A 51 -1.60 0.00 -4.82
C VAL A 51 -0.30 -0.36 -4.09
N LEU A 52 0.30 0.61 -3.42
CA LEU A 52 1.53 0.47 -2.66
C LEU A 52 1.19 0.42 -1.17
N MET A 53 1.45 -0.73 -0.53
CA MET A 53 1.09 -0.96 0.87
C MET A 53 2.32 -0.93 1.76
N GLU A 54 2.46 0.14 2.52
CA GLU A 54 3.48 0.31 3.55
C GLU A 54 2.84 0.48 4.94
N GLY A 55 3.65 0.52 5.98
CA GLY A 55 3.17 0.69 7.36
C GLY A 55 3.98 -0.15 8.34
N TRP A 56 3.75 0.14 9.62
CA TRP A 56 4.45 -0.54 10.72
C TRP A 56 4.30 -2.06 10.65
N ASP A 57 5.30 -2.77 11.17
CA ASP A 57 5.16 -4.21 11.38
C ASP A 57 3.97 -4.48 12.28
N ALA A 58 3.21 -5.52 11.97
CA ALA A 58 1.92 -5.84 12.56
C ALA A 58 0.78 -4.82 12.35
N ALA A 59 0.94 -3.74 11.57
CA ALA A 59 -0.14 -2.78 11.30
C ALA A 59 -1.36 -3.42 10.62
N GLY A 60 -1.16 -4.52 9.89
CA GLY A 60 -2.29 -5.28 9.31
C GLY A 60 -2.31 -5.28 7.78
N LYS A 61 -1.19 -4.94 7.12
CA LYS A 61 -1.04 -4.92 5.65
C LYS A 61 -1.67 -6.13 4.97
N GLY A 62 -1.20 -7.34 5.26
CA GLY A 62 -1.72 -8.54 4.62
C GLY A 62 -3.22 -8.81 4.88
N GLY A 63 -3.76 -8.34 6.01
CA GLY A 63 -5.21 -8.41 6.30
C GLY A 63 -6.03 -7.44 5.46
N ALA A 64 -5.52 -6.24 5.22
CA ALA A 64 -6.13 -5.24 4.36
C ALA A 64 -6.06 -5.68 2.89
N ILE A 65 -4.88 -6.14 2.43
CA ILE A 65 -4.69 -6.68 1.07
C ILE A 65 -5.67 -7.82 0.80
N LYS A 66 -5.78 -8.79 1.73
CA LYS A 66 -6.73 -9.90 1.59
C LYS A 66 -8.17 -9.42 1.38
N ARG A 67 -8.61 -8.39 2.10
CA ARG A 67 -9.97 -7.83 1.94
C ARG A 67 -10.12 -7.05 0.65
N LEU A 68 -9.10 -6.27 0.28
CA LEU A 68 -9.08 -5.49 -0.95
C LEU A 68 -9.25 -6.36 -2.19
N VAL A 69 -8.56 -7.50 -2.26
CA VAL A 69 -8.59 -8.37 -3.44
C VAL A 69 -9.69 -9.43 -3.40
N ALA A 70 -10.31 -9.67 -2.24
CA ALA A 70 -11.32 -10.72 -2.09
C ALA A 70 -12.50 -10.64 -3.06
N PRO A 71 -13.04 -9.45 -3.43
CA PRO A 71 -14.14 -9.36 -4.38
C PRO A 71 -13.69 -9.51 -5.84
N LEU A 72 -12.38 -9.49 -6.12
CA LEU A 72 -11.83 -9.43 -7.47
C LEU A 72 -11.52 -10.84 -8.01
N ASP A 73 -11.59 -11.00 -9.33
CA ASP A 73 -11.07 -12.20 -9.98
C ASP A 73 -9.55 -12.22 -9.93
N ALA A 74 -8.99 -13.28 -9.36
CA ALA A 74 -7.54 -13.45 -9.18
C ALA A 74 -6.73 -13.38 -10.50
N ARG A 75 -7.38 -13.61 -11.65
CA ARG A 75 -6.74 -13.48 -12.97
C ARG A 75 -6.48 -12.01 -13.38
N HIS A 76 -7.17 -11.07 -12.73
CA HIS A 76 -7.17 -9.64 -13.09
C HIS A 76 -6.54 -8.74 -12.03
N VAL A 77 -5.98 -9.32 -10.98
CA VAL A 77 -5.24 -8.60 -9.95
C VAL A 77 -3.97 -9.36 -9.58
N ARG A 78 -2.86 -8.65 -9.55
CA ARG A 78 -1.58 -9.21 -9.10
C ARG A 78 -1.29 -8.75 -7.69
N VAL A 79 -1.04 -9.68 -6.78
CA VAL A 79 -0.46 -9.37 -5.46
C VAL A 79 1.01 -9.75 -5.50
N ALA A 80 1.89 -8.77 -5.31
CA ALA A 80 3.33 -8.96 -5.25
C ALA A 80 3.85 -8.62 -3.85
N THR A 81 4.65 -9.51 -3.27
CA THR A 81 5.28 -9.31 -1.96
C THR A 81 6.79 -9.27 -2.14
N PHE A 82 7.41 -8.25 -1.57
CA PHE A 82 8.87 -8.06 -1.68
C PHE A 82 9.53 -8.22 -0.31
N GLY A 83 10.47 -9.15 -0.22
CA GLY A 83 11.38 -9.31 0.91
C GLY A 83 12.73 -8.68 0.66
N ALA A 84 13.77 -9.12 1.37
CA ALA A 84 15.15 -8.73 1.08
C ALA A 84 15.50 -9.05 -0.39
N PRO A 85 16.29 -8.19 -1.06
CA PRO A 85 16.68 -8.44 -2.44
C PRO A 85 17.60 -9.67 -2.54
N THR A 86 17.40 -10.47 -3.59
CA THR A 86 18.31 -11.58 -3.89
C THR A 86 19.68 -11.06 -4.33
N PRO A 87 20.76 -11.90 -4.31
CA PRO A 87 22.08 -11.49 -4.80
C PRO A 87 22.08 -11.00 -6.25
N ASP A 88 21.20 -11.54 -7.10
CA ASP A 88 21.07 -11.08 -8.48
C ASP A 88 20.36 -9.72 -8.57
N GLU A 89 19.27 -9.51 -7.82
CA GLU A 89 18.59 -8.23 -7.74
C GLU A 89 19.50 -7.11 -7.21
N GLN A 90 20.43 -7.41 -6.30
CA GLN A 90 21.40 -6.45 -5.77
C GLN A 90 22.42 -5.95 -6.82
N ARG A 91 22.58 -6.66 -7.93
CA ARG A 91 23.45 -6.25 -9.05
C ARG A 91 22.80 -5.19 -9.95
N HIS A 92 21.50 -4.93 -9.74
CA HIS A 92 20.73 -3.98 -10.50
C HIS A 92 20.33 -2.78 -9.65
N HIS A 93 19.88 -1.72 -10.29
CA HIS A 93 19.26 -0.60 -9.59
C HIS A 93 18.08 -1.08 -8.74
N PHE A 94 17.90 -0.56 -7.52
CA PHE A 94 16.91 -1.07 -6.58
C PHE A 94 15.47 -1.07 -7.11
N LEU A 95 15.13 -0.14 -8.03
CA LEU A 95 13.81 -0.10 -8.68
C LEU A 95 13.57 -1.24 -9.67
N HIS A 96 14.64 -1.84 -10.22
CA HIS A 96 14.53 -2.84 -11.29
C HIS A 96 13.63 -4.02 -10.93
N ARG A 97 13.75 -4.55 -9.71
CA ARG A 97 12.97 -5.71 -9.25
C ARG A 97 11.47 -5.49 -9.21
N PHE A 98 11.02 -4.24 -9.14
CA PHE A 98 9.60 -3.89 -9.04
C PHE A 98 8.93 -3.71 -10.42
N VAL A 99 9.71 -3.43 -11.47
CA VAL A 99 9.19 -3.14 -12.82
C VAL A 99 8.29 -4.26 -13.32
N ALA A 100 8.71 -5.52 -13.14
CA ALA A 100 7.92 -6.67 -13.59
C ALA A 100 6.57 -6.84 -12.87
N ALA A 101 6.37 -6.16 -11.72
CA ALA A 101 5.13 -6.22 -10.96
C ALA A 101 4.15 -5.08 -11.29
N LEU A 102 4.59 -4.06 -12.03
CA LEU A 102 3.72 -2.96 -12.44
C LEU A 102 2.60 -3.45 -13.35
N PRO A 103 1.36 -2.96 -13.17
CA PRO A 103 0.24 -3.31 -14.04
C PRO A 103 0.30 -2.52 -15.35
N GLY A 104 -0.11 -3.13 -16.43
CA GLY A 104 -0.42 -2.42 -17.69
C GLY A 104 -1.85 -1.89 -17.71
N TRP A 105 -2.23 -1.19 -18.78
CA TRP A 105 -3.59 -0.68 -18.98
C TRP A 105 -4.64 -1.77 -18.77
N GLY A 106 -5.71 -1.43 -18.07
CA GLY A 106 -6.74 -2.37 -17.65
C GLY A 106 -6.33 -3.32 -16.52
N GLY A 107 -5.11 -3.22 -15.99
CA GLY A 107 -4.57 -4.07 -14.94
C GLY A 107 -4.66 -3.46 -13.53
N MET A 108 -4.45 -4.29 -12.52
CA MET A 108 -4.31 -3.88 -11.12
C MET A 108 -3.19 -4.69 -10.45
N ALA A 109 -2.33 -4.01 -9.71
CA ALA A 109 -1.36 -4.64 -8.83
C ALA A 109 -1.47 -4.09 -7.42
N VAL A 110 -1.21 -4.95 -6.43
CA VAL A 110 -1.08 -4.59 -5.02
C VAL A 110 0.29 -5.08 -4.55
N MET A 111 1.13 -4.16 -4.09
CA MET A 111 2.47 -4.46 -3.61
C MET A 111 2.50 -4.43 -2.08
N ASP A 112 2.84 -5.56 -1.45
CA ASP A 112 3.12 -5.64 -0.01
C ASP A 112 4.62 -5.47 0.18
N ARG A 113 5.03 -4.34 0.74
CA ARG A 113 6.37 -3.76 0.68
C ARG A 113 6.74 -3.34 -0.75
N THR A 114 7.43 -2.23 -0.87
CA THR A 114 7.65 -1.56 -2.15
C THR A 114 9.07 -1.03 -2.27
N TRP A 115 9.35 -0.24 -3.28
CA TRP A 115 10.61 0.49 -3.45
C TRP A 115 10.91 1.48 -2.32
N TYR A 116 9.91 1.84 -1.53
CA TYR A 116 10.09 2.69 -0.36
C TYR A 116 10.93 2.03 0.76
N GLY A 117 11.12 0.71 0.69
CA GLY A 117 12.10 0.01 1.52
C GLY A 117 13.50 0.62 1.48
N ARG A 118 13.91 1.22 0.34
CA ARG A 118 15.19 1.93 0.18
C ARG A 118 15.37 3.09 1.17
N VAL A 119 14.31 3.86 1.39
CA VAL A 119 14.32 5.03 2.29
C VAL A 119 13.77 4.72 3.69
N LEU A 120 13.29 3.52 3.92
CA LEU A 120 12.81 2.99 5.20
C LEU A 120 13.78 1.96 5.79
N VAL A 121 13.54 0.68 5.60
CA VAL A 121 14.32 -0.39 6.22
C VAL A 121 15.80 -0.36 5.80
N GLU A 122 16.09 -0.13 4.54
CA GLU A 122 17.48 -0.12 4.08
C GLU A 122 18.26 1.08 4.63
N ARG A 123 17.62 2.23 4.79
CA ARG A 123 18.18 3.41 5.47
C ARG A 123 18.42 3.13 6.94
N VAL A 124 17.39 2.67 7.67
CA VAL A 124 17.44 2.52 9.14
C VAL A 124 18.36 1.38 9.57
N GLU A 125 18.39 0.29 8.80
CA GLU A 125 19.27 -0.86 9.08
C GLU A 125 20.69 -0.70 8.53
N GLY A 126 20.96 0.38 7.77
CA GLY A 126 22.27 0.63 7.19
C GLY A 126 22.61 -0.26 6.01
N TYR A 127 21.60 -0.83 5.34
CA TYR A 127 21.80 -1.62 4.11
C TYR A 127 22.01 -0.73 2.88
N ALA A 128 21.58 0.52 2.95
CA ALA A 128 21.88 1.57 1.97
C ALA A 128 22.76 2.64 2.62
N THR A 129 23.77 3.12 1.90
CA THR A 129 24.59 4.25 2.32
C THR A 129 23.78 5.55 2.33
N THR A 130 24.26 6.57 3.05
CA THR A 130 23.60 7.88 3.07
C THR A 130 23.40 8.45 1.66
N ALA A 131 24.40 8.33 0.78
CA ALA A 131 24.29 8.80 -0.60
C ALA A 131 23.20 8.05 -1.39
N GLU A 132 23.03 6.74 -1.16
CA GLU A 132 22.05 5.90 -1.85
C GLU A 132 20.62 6.22 -1.44
N TRP A 133 20.33 6.28 -0.13
CA TRP A 133 18.96 6.55 0.28
C TRP A 133 18.57 8.03 0.11
N THR A 134 19.53 8.98 0.19
CA THR A 134 19.23 10.40 -0.04
C THR A 134 18.82 10.66 -1.50
N ARG A 135 19.54 10.09 -2.49
CA ARG A 135 19.17 10.25 -3.89
C ARG A 135 17.90 9.50 -4.26
N ALA A 136 17.57 8.42 -3.52
CA ALA A 136 16.44 7.56 -3.81
C ALA A 136 15.09 8.28 -3.76
N TYR A 137 14.94 9.34 -2.99
CA TYR A 137 13.70 10.15 -3.02
C TYR A 137 13.41 10.69 -4.42
N GLY A 138 14.40 11.32 -5.05
CA GLY A 138 14.25 11.84 -6.42
C GLY A 138 14.11 10.73 -7.46
N GLU A 139 14.82 9.60 -7.29
CA GLU A 139 14.73 8.44 -8.17
C GLU A 139 13.33 7.80 -8.11
N ILE A 140 12.74 7.68 -6.92
CA ILE A 140 11.38 7.17 -6.72
C ILE A 140 10.36 8.13 -7.35
N GLU A 141 10.47 9.42 -7.07
CA GLU A 141 9.55 10.41 -7.62
C GLU A 141 9.57 10.41 -9.15
N GLN A 142 10.74 10.36 -9.77
CA GLN A 142 10.87 10.29 -11.22
C GLN A 142 10.30 8.97 -11.78
N PHE A 143 10.58 7.85 -11.12
CA PHE A 143 10.04 6.55 -11.52
C PHE A 143 8.51 6.52 -11.47
N GLU A 144 7.91 6.99 -10.39
CA GLU A 144 6.46 7.07 -10.28
C GLU A 144 5.87 8.06 -11.29
N ARG A 145 6.53 9.21 -11.50
CA ARG A 145 6.06 10.25 -12.41
C ARG A 145 5.95 9.78 -13.85
N ILE A 146 6.99 9.12 -14.40
CA ILE A 146 6.95 8.64 -15.79
C ILE A 146 5.79 7.64 -16.02
N HIS A 147 5.47 6.81 -15.03
CA HIS A 147 4.34 5.89 -15.11
C HIS A 147 2.99 6.59 -14.91
N ALA A 148 2.94 7.62 -14.05
CA ALA A 148 1.73 8.41 -13.84
C ALA A 148 1.39 9.26 -15.06
N GLU A 149 2.39 9.83 -15.74
CA GLU A 149 2.22 10.56 -17.01
C GLU A 149 1.68 9.66 -18.13
N GLU A 150 2.01 8.34 -18.10
CA GLU A 150 1.42 7.31 -18.96
C GLU A 150 0.04 6.83 -18.48
N GLY A 151 -0.52 7.46 -17.45
CA GLY A 151 -1.88 7.21 -16.95
C GLY A 151 -1.98 6.26 -15.76
N MET A 152 -0.88 5.72 -15.23
CA MET A 152 -0.94 4.84 -14.06
C MET A 152 -1.41 5.59 -12.81
N ILE A 153 -2.36 4.98 -12.11
CA ILE A 153 -2.84 5.46 -10.81
C ILE A 153 -1.98 4.83 -9.72
N PHE A 154 -1.24 5.64 -8.99
CA PHE A 154 -0.58 5.20 -7.76
C PHE A 154 -1.44 5.52 -6.55
N LEU A 155 -1.80 4.48 -5.78
CA LEU A 155 -2.44 4.61 -4.49
C LEU A 155 -1.43 4.20 -3.42
N LYS A 156 -0.79 5.19 -2.78
CA LYS A 156 0.21 4.99 -1.73
C LYS A 156 -0.45 5.00 -0.37
N ILE A 157 -0.38 3.88 0.36
CA ILE A 157 -1.02 3.70 1.66
C ILE A 157 0.03 3.39 2.73
N TRP A 158 -0.02 4.16 3.81
CA TRP A 158 0.71 3.89 5.03
C TRP A 158 -0.26 3.49 6.15
N LEU A 159 -0.13 2.26 6.68
CA LEU A 159 -0.91 1.82 7.83
C LEU A 159 -0.22 2.22 9.13
N HIS A 160 -0.85 3.15 9.87
CA HIS A 160 -0.32 3.69 11.11
C HIS A 160 -0.98 3.06 12.34
N ILE A 161 -0.14 2.63 13.30
CA ILE A 161 -0.56 2.15 14.62
C ILE A 161 0.35 2.73 15.70
N SER A 162 -0.20 2.84 16.91
CA SER A 162 0.58 3.22 18.07
C SER A 162 1.65 2.18 18.43
N ASP A 163 2.66 2.62 19.17
CA ASP A 163 3.68 1.73 19.72
C ASP A 163 3.07 0.66 20.63
N ALA A 164 2.10 1.04 21.46
CA ALA A 164 1.42 0.14 22.37
C ALA A 164 0.63 -0.96 21.63
N GLU A 165 -0.09 -0.60 20.55
CA GLU A 165 -0.84 -1.59 19.78
C GLU A 165 0.11 -2.51 19.00
N GLN A 166 1.26 -2.01 18.51
CA GLN A 166 2.26 -2.85 17.86
C GLN A 166 2.76 -3.94 18.82
N LEU A 167 3.16 -3.56 20.03
CA LEU A 167 3.63 -4.51 21.06
C LEU A 167 2.56 -5.57 21.36
N LYS A 168 1.34 -5.14 21.64
CA LYS A 168 0.20 -6.02 21.88
C LYS A 168 -0.02 -7.02 20.74
N ARG A 169 0.15 -6.57 19.49
CA ARG A 169 0.03 -7.46 18.32
C ARG A 169 1.18 -8.44 18.20
N PHE A 170 2.40 -8.04 18.52
CA PHE A 170 3.56 -8.93 18.59
C PHE A 170 3.35 -10.04 19.62
N GLU A 171 2.98 -9.69 20.86
CA GLU A 171 2.67 -10.65 21.91
C GLU A 171 1.56 -11.62 21.49
N LYS A 172 0.50 -11.10 20.89
CA LYS A 172 -0.60 -11.95 20.40
C LYS A 172 -0.15 -12.91 19.31
N ARG A 173 0.74 -12.47 18.39
CA ARG A 173 1.33 -13.34 17.35
C ARG A 173 2.18 -14.43 17.94
N GLY A 174 3.04 -14.12 18.92
CA GLY A 174 3.92 -15.07 19.56
C GLY A 174 3.17 -16.19 20.26
N ARG A 175 1.95 -15.91 20.77
CA ARG A 175 1.09 -16.90 21.45
C ARG A 175 0.24 -17.75 20.49
N ASP A 176 0.11 -17.37 19.22
CA ASP A 176 -0.71 -18.06 18.22
C ASP A 176 0.16 -18.96 17.33
N PRO A 177 0.08 -20.31 17.48
CA PRO A 177 0.92 -21.24 16.71
C PRO A 177 0.80 -21.09 15.19
N LEU A 178 -0.36 -20.60 14.71
CA LEU A 178 -0.59 -20.38 13.28
C LEU A 178 -0.08 -19.02 12.78
N LYS A 179 0.44 -18.18 13.69
CA LYS A 179 0.92 -16.82 13.36
C LYS A 179 2.31 -16.52 13.90
N SER A 180 2.83 -17.32 14.82
CA SER A 180 4.16 -17.13 15.43
C SER A 180 5.27 -17.07 14.38
N TRP A 181 5.17 -17.83 13.30
CA TRP A 181 6.11 -17.80 12.18
C TRP A 181 6.22 -16.43 11.47
N LYS A 182 5.26 -15.52 11.69
CA LYS A 182 5.27 -14.14 11.18
C LYS A 182 5.99 -13.16 12.09
N LEU A 183 6.40 -13.59 13.26
CA LEU A 183 7.14 -12.78 14.22
C LEU A 183 8.61 -13.19 14.15
N THR A 184 9.44 -12.31 13.69
CA THR A 184 10.86 -12.55 13.49
C THR A 184 11.71 -11.65 14.38
N ASP A 185 13.00 -11.95 14.50
CA ASP A 185 13.95 -11.07 15.21
C ASP A 185 14.06 -9.70 14.53
N GLU A 186 13.77 -9.62 13.22
CA GLU A 186 13.72 -8.36 12.47
C GLU A 186 12.59 -7.45 12.99
N ASP A 187 11.39 -8.01 13.28
CA ASP A 187 10.29 -7.22 13.84
C ASP A 187 10.67 -6.55 15.17
N TRP A 188 11.40 -7.29 16.04
CA TRP A 188 11.87 -6.75 17.31
C TRP A 188 12.95 -5.68 17.14
N ARG A 189 13.95 -5.90 16.26
CA ARG A 189 14.96 -4.88 15.95
C ARG A 189 14.34 -3.61 15.36
N ASN A 190 13.38 -3.75 14.44
CA ASN A 190 12.68 -2.62 13.84
C ASN A 190 11.95 -1.82 14.93
N ARG A 191 11.34 -2.50 15.90
CA ARG A 191 10.68 -1.86 17.02
C ARG A 191 11.66 -1.10 17.92
N GLU A 192 12.82 -1.66 18.24
CA GLU A 192 13.87 -0.97 19.01
C GLU A 192 14.33 0.33 18.33
N LYS A 193 14.34 0.35 17.01
CA LYS A 193 14.71 1.51 16.19
C LYS A 193 13.54 2.40 15.80
N ARG A 194 12.38 2.29 16.50
CA ARG A 194 11.15 2.99 16.11
C ARG A 194 11.33 4.50 15.90
N ALA A 195 12.15 5.18 16.70
CA ALA A 195 12.44 6.61 16.52
C ALA A 195 13.12 6.92 15.18
N ALA A 196 14.09 6.08 14.76
CA ALA A 196 14.75 6.23 13.47
C ALA A 196 13.80 5.92 12.29
N TYR A 197 12.94 4.90 12.44
CA TYR A 197 11.88 4.63 11.47
C TYR A 197 10.86 5.76 11.38
N LEU A 198 10.49 6.38 12.50
CA LEU A 198 9.58 7.53 12.51
C LEU A 198 10.16 8.68 11.70
N ALA A 199 11.43 9.05 11.95
CA ALA A 199 12.11 10.09 11.17
C ALA A 199 12.17 9.73 9.67
N ALA A 200 12.47 8.46 9.35
CA ALA A 200 12.49 8.00 7.95
C ALA A 200 11.11 8.06 7.27
N CYS A 201 10.03 7.78 8.01
CA CYS A 201 8.65 7.91 7.52
C CYS A 201 8.27 9.36 7.25
N GLU A 202 8.58 10.27 8.17
CA GLU A 202 8.29 11.70 8.00
C GLU A 202 9.01 12.26 6.76
N ASP A 203 10.31 11.98 6.61
CA ASP A 203 11.08 12.36 5.42
C ASP A 203 10.49 11.74 4.14
N MET A 204 10.05 10.49 4.20
CA MET A 204 9.41 9.82 3.06
C MET A 204 8.12 10.54 2.65
N PHE A 205 7.26 10.90 3.59
CA PHE A 205 6.03 11.62 3.29
C PHE A 205 6.33 13.01 2.73
N GLU A 206 7.27 13.73 3.33
CA GLU A 206 7.66 15.07 2.89
C GLU A 206 8.19 15.07 1.46
N HIS A 207 9.10 14.15 1.13
CA HIS A 207 9.81 14.16 -0.14
C HIS A 207 9.12 13.41 -1.28
N THR A 208 8.11 12.60 -0.99
CA THR A 208 7.47 11.75 -2.02
C THR A 208 5.94 11.83 -2.04
N SER A 209 5.31 12.79 -1.35
CA SER A 209 3.86 13.01 -1.42
C SER A 209 3.53 13.98 -2.54
N SER A 210 3.66 13.53 -3.79
CA SER A 210 3.35 14.34 -4.98
C SER A 210 1.85 14.60 -5.10
N GLY A 211 1.47 15.75 -5.70
CA GLY A 211 0.06 16.11 -5.88
C GLY A 211 -0.73 15.11 -6.74
N TRP A 212 -0.05 14.36 -7.61
CA TRP A 212 -0.64 13.30 -8.46
C TRP A 212 -0.63 11.91 -7.80
N ALA A 213 0.18 11.69 -6.76
CA ALA A 213 0.24 10.46 -5.97
C ALA A 213 0.57 10.76 -4.49
N PRO A 214 -0.36 11.37 -3.73
CA PRO A 214 -0.12 11.66 -2.32
C PRO A 214 -0.18 10.39 -1.47
N TRP A 215 0.57 10.39 -0.37
CA TRP A 215 0.44 9.37 0.65
C TRP A 215 -0.91 9.46 1.36
N ARG A 216 -1.55 8.33 1.55
CA ARG A 216 -2.76 8.15 2.36
C ARG A 216 -2.38 7.44 3.65
N ILE A 217 -2.36 8.20 4.74
CA ILE A 217 -2.06 7.65 6.06
C ILE A 217 -3.37 7.14 6.66
N VAL A 218 -3.44 5.84 6.93
CA VAL A 218 -4.65 5.18 7.42
C VAL A 218 -4.44 4.76 8.88
N ALA A 219 -5.33 5.22 9.76
CA ALA A 219 -5.40 4.76 11.13
C ALA A 219 -5.69 3.24 11.17
N ALA A 220 -4.76 2.45 11.69
CA ALA A 220 -4.85 0.99 11.68
C ALA A 220 -4.91 0.37 13.09
N GLU A 221 -5.14 1.17 14.11
CA GLU A 221 -5.41 0.73 15.48
C GLU A 221 -6.61 -0.22 15.51
N SER A 222 -7.68 0.11 14.79
CA SER A 222 -8.78 -0.79 14.47
C SER A 222 -8.56 -1.45 13.11
N LYS A 223 -8.41 -2.77 13.11
CA LYS A 223 -8.27 -3.53 11.85
C LYS A 223 -9.51 -3.45 10.97
N SER A 224 -10.70 -3.38 11.59
CA SER A 224 -11.97 -3.24 10.87
C SER A 224 -12.01 -1.93 10.12
N TYR A 225 -11.69 -0.83 10.78
CA TYR A 225 -11.62 0.49 10.16
C TYR A 225 -10.60 0.52 9.02
N ALA A 226 -9.36 0.09 9.28
CA ALA A 226 -8.29 0.13 8.28
C ALA A 226 -8.62 -0.66 7.00
N ARG A 227 -9.28 -1.80 7.11
CA ARG A 227 -9.65 -2.64 5.97
C ARG A 227 -10.70 -1.96 5.08
N VAL A 228 -11.70 -1.34 5.70
CA VAL A 228 -12.74 -0.58 5.00
C VAL A 228 -12.14 0.65 4.34
N GLU A 229 -11.31 1.39 5.09
CA GLU A 229 -10.66 2.60 4.60
C GLU A 229 -9.75 2.33 3.39
N VAL A 230 -8.93 1.28 3.44
CA VAL A 230 -8.09 0.85 2.30
C VAL A 230 -8.93 0.53 1.06
N MET A 231 -10.05 -0.16 1.25
CA MET A 231 -10.94 -0.49 0.13
C MET A 231 -11.64 0.76 -0.42
N ARG A 232 -12.06 1.69 0.45
CA ARG A 232 -12.66 2.96 0.04
C ARG A 232 -11.68 3.79 -0.78
N LEU A 233 -10.46 3.94 -0.30
CA LEU A 233 -9.40 4.65 -1.03
C LEU A 233 -9.11 4.04 -2.41
N ALA A 234 -9.20 2.71 -2.54
CA ALA A 234 -9.00 2.06 -3.84
C ALA A 234 -10.18 2.31 -4.81
N VAL A 235 -11.41 2.33 -4.29
CA VAL A 235 -12.60 2.71 -5.07
C VAL A 235 -12.47 4.14 -5.55
N ASP A 236 -12.18 5.08 -4.64
CA ASP A 236 -12.06 6.51 -4.95
C ASP A 236 -10.94 6.76 -5.98
N ALA A 237 -9.77 6.15 -5.78
CA ALA A 237 -8.63 6.29 -6.71
C ALA A 237 -8.97 5.78 -8.12
N LEU A 238 -9.67 4.64 -8.21
CA LEU A 238 -10.04 4.07 -9.50
C LEU A 238 -11.13 4.88 -10.19
N GLU A 239 -12.12 5.40 -9.45
CA GLU A 239 -13.13 6.32 -10.00
C GLU A 239 -12.49 7.59 -10.55
N ASP A 240 -11.60 8.21 -9.77
CA ASP A 240 -10.91 9.43 -10.20
C ASP A 240 -10.00 9.17 -11.41
N GLY A 241 -9.33 8.02 -11.44
CA GLY A 241 -8.51 7.62 -12.58
C GLY A 241 -9.33 7.40 -13.85
N LEU A 242 -10.46 6.73 -13.75
CA LEU A 242 -11.39 6.53 -14.89
C LEU A 242 -11.93 7.87 -15.41
N ARG A 243 -12.30 8.81 -14.51
CA ARG A 243 -12.73 10.16 -14.90
C ARG A 243 -11.63 10.91 -15.66
N ARG A 244 -10.39 10.90 -15.15
CA ARG A 244 -9.24 11.53 -15.83
C ARG A 244 -8.92 10.93 -17.19
N ALA A 245 -9.18 9.63 -17.35
CA ALA A 245 -8.97 8.91 -18.61
C ALA A 245 -10.17 8.98 -19.58
N ASP A 246 -11.18 9.76 -19.27
CA ASP A 246 -12.43 9.87 -20.05
C ASP A 246 -13.08 8.50 -20.33
N VAL A 247 -13.05 7.61 -19.32
CA VAL A 247 -13.75 6.31 -19.36
C VAL A 247 -15.05 6.43 -18.57
N PRO A 248 -16.20 6.18 -19.21
CA PRO A 248 -17.50 6.28 -18.54
C PRO A 248 -17.59 5.36 -17.32
N ILE A 249 -18.00 5.94 -16.19
CA ILE A 249 -18.17 5.21 -14.93
C ILE A 249 -19.62 4.75 -14.83
N PRO A 250 -19.88 3.44 -14.66
CA PRO A 250 -21.24 2.95 -14.49
C PRO A 250 -21.82 3.38 -13.15
N GLU A 251 -23.15 3.52 -13.09
CA GLU A 251 -23.87 3.73 -11.84
C GLU A 251 -23.60 2.57 -10.86
N PRO A 252 -23.53 2.84 -9.55
CA PRO A 252 -23.37 1.80 -8.54
C PRO A 252 -24.47 0.74 -8.60
N VAL A 253 -24.10 -0.54 -8.46
CA VAL A 253 -25.01 -1.70 -8.42
C VAL A 253 -25.18 -2.22 -7.01
#